data_040705f6f6b25206bec00fb1dc237f2b
#
_entry.id   040705f6f6b25206bec00fb1dc237f2b
#
_cell.length_a   1.000
_cell.length_b   1.000
_cell.length_c   1.000
_cell.angle_alpha   90.00
_cell.angle_beta   90.00
_cell.angle_gamma   90.00
#
_symmetry.space_group_name_H-M   'P 1'
#
loop_
_entity.id
_entity.type
_entity.pdbx_description
1 polymer ?
#
loop_
_entity_poly.entity_id
_entity_poly.type
_entity_poly.pdbx_seq_one_letter_code
_entity_poly.pdbx_strand_id
1 'polypeptide(L)'
;MAPEARIKIFLKNGATALCAAAVALSSFSLGAEAARRHHRSHYHHLPRTPAAPPRALPYPQLTLPFEIPGAQYLPLAWADVKGWGDDNHLAAYKTFRASCKPINAQNGEAKAEPKALGTSLGEPCRVAKTLELVDDGKAKAFFEENFTPLRISRLGEPDGFVTGYYEPVLEGSRTQTDVYNVPVYRRPSNLFVRGYKQDALSLPNKGPVYRKIGRRKLVPYYDRGEIEDGKIAGRGLEIAWLKDPTDLLFAQIQGSARIKFDDGSSVRLNYDAYNGYPYTAVGRILIERGIIPREEMSMQKIREWMAQNPDGAKELRRANRAYIFFREVNLSDKEEAVGAQGIPLTAGRSIAVDKSLHVYGTPFFIEGELPIETERAKTPFRRLMIAQDTGSAIIGPARADLFFGAGADAGRVSGRLRHPMQFVILVPKSLDPAPRAAKLPIPDPRPAEKIAKLFPQTDPAKTGTPVAAATQGKTETIAVAGPIPLPVPRPAIEPAPEPRRPAKNRPHRPQ
;
A
#
# COMPACT_ATOMS: atom_id res chain seq x y z
N MET A 1 -67.64 -2.12 17.14
CA MET A 1 -68.11 -3.36 16.50
C MET A 1 -66.90 -4.11 16.02
N ALA A 2 -66.56 -5.16 16.80
CA ALA A 2 -65.58 -6.19 16.39
C ALA A 2 -66.28 -7.18 15.44
N PRO A 3 -65.57 -8.14 14.77
CA PRO A 3 -65.11 -9.31 15.53
C PRO A 3 -63.74 -9.86 15.21
N GLU A 4 -63.23 -10.52 16.27
CA GLU A 4 -62.14 -11.49 16.30
C GLU A 4 -62.41 -12.70 15.39
N ALA A 5 -61.33 -13.29 14.87
CA ALA A 5 -61.32 -14.69 14.43
C ALA A 5 -60.06 -15.40 14.93
N ARG A 6 -60.28 -16.18 16.00
CA ARG A 6 -59.38 -17.25 16.47
C ARG A 6 -59.45 -18.43 15.48
N ILE A 7 -58.32 -19.05 15.14
CA ILE A 7 -58.26 -20.41 14.62
C ILE A 7 -57.21 -21.21 15.37
N LYS A 8 -57.66 -22.39 15.76
CA LYS A 8 -57.17 -23.37 16.72
C LYS A 8 -55.97 -24.19 16.23
N ILE A 9 -55.19 -24.58 17.24
CA ILE A 9 -54.21 -25.64 17.29
C ILE A 9 -54.81 -27.00 16.88
N PHE A 10 -54.05 -27.80 16.09
CA PHE A 10 -54.18 -29.24 16.03
C PHE A 10 -52.82 -29.90 16.22
N LEU A 11 -52.67 -30.50 17.41
CA LEU A 11 -51.70 -31.55 17.69
C LEU A 11 -52.26 -32.88 17.16
N LYS A 12 -51.41 -33.69 16.53
CA LYS A 12 -51.60 -35.15 16.51
C LYS A 12 -50.27 -35.89 16.47
N ASN A 13 -50.15 -36.76 17.43
CA ASN A 13 -49.13 -37.74 17.81
C ASN A 13 -48.89 -38.85 16.77
N GLY A 14 -47.75 -39.51 16.93
CA GLY A 14 -47.42 -40.82 16.41
C GLY A 14 -45.91 -41.00 16.36
N ALA A 15 -45.22 -41.43 17.32
CA ALA A 15 -44.94 -42.69 17.96
C ALA A 15 -44.05 -43.65 17.15
N THR A 16 -42.81 -43.79 17.68
CA THR A 16 -41.95 -44.99 17.82
C THR A 16 -41.49 -45.81 16.63
N ALA A 17 -40.15 -45.94 16.52
CA ALA A 17 -39.47 -47.24 16.50
C ALA A 17 -38.00 -47.08 16.87
N LEU A 18 -37.64 -47.62 18.04
CA LEU A 18 -36.28 -47.96 18.48
C LEU A 18 -35.78 -49.18 17.66
N CYS A 19 -34.50 -49.20 17.30
CA CYS A 19 -33.73 -50.44 17.30
C CYS A 19 -32.31 -50.12 17.79
N ALA A 20 -32.04 -50.60 18.99
CA ALA A 20 -30.75 -50.72 19.62
C ALA A 20 -30.06 -52.00 19.12
N ALA A 21 -28.75 -51.95 18.89
CA ALA A 21 -27.89 -53.12 18.98
C ALA A 21 -26.55 -52.72 19.56
N ALA A 22 -26.28 -53.39 20.65
CA ALA A 22 -25.18 -53.18 21.58
C ALA A 22 -23.91 -53.97 21.22
N VAL A 23 -22.78 -53.44 21.62
CA VAL A 23 -21.63 -54.05 22.36
C VAL A 23 -20.90 -55.22 21.71
N ALA A 24 -19.61 -55.04 21.50
CA ALA A 24 -18.58 -55.97 22.02
C ALA A 24 -17.23 -55.25 22.17
N LEU A 25 -16.79 -55.00 23.38
CA LEU A 25 -15.40 -54.84 23.79
C LEU A 25 -14.68 -56.21 23.67
N SER A 26 -13.50 -56.24 23.11
CA SER A 26 -12.44 -57.17 23.52
C SER A 26 -11.06 -56.56 23.29
N SER A 27 -10.41 -56.36 24.40
CA SER A 27 -9.00 -56.10 24.60
C SER A 27 -8.15 -57.26 24.11
N PHE A 28 -7.10 -56.99 23.36
CA PHE A 28 -5.86 -57.79 23.39
C PHE A 28 -4.67 -56.90 23.11
N SER A 29 -3.85 -56.74 24.13
CA SER A 29 -2.46 -56.31 24.04
C SER A 29 -1.59 -57.47 23.58
N LEU A 30 -0.64 -57.25 22.72
CA LEU A 30 0.74 -57.78 22.82
C LEU A 30 1.54 -57.47 21.51
N GLY A 31 2.73 -56.90 21.71
CA GLY A 31 3.98 -57.35 21.11
C GLY A 31 4.33 -56.75 19.72
N ALA A 32 5.17 -55.77 19.81
CA ALA A 32 6.37 -55.53 19.01
C ALA A 32 6.61 -56.40 17.78
N GLU A 33 6.85 -55.80 16.62
CA GLU A 33 8.16 -55.78 15.97
C GLU A 33 8.09 -55.11 14.59
N ALA A 34 9.18 -54.41 14.30
CA ALA A 34 9.33 -53.59 13.13
C ALA A 34 9.36 -54.41 11.81
N ALA A 35 8.59 -54.01 10.84
CA ALA A 35 8.87 -54.32 9.44
C ALA A 35 8.68 -53.05 8.59
N ARG A 36 9.77 -52.32 8.37
CA ARG A 36 9.85 -51.25 7.37
C ARG A 36 9.62 -51.88 5.98
N ARG A 37 8.41 -51.81 5.46
CA ARG A 37 8.16 -51.99 4.05
C ARG A 37 8.25 -50.67 3.33
N HIS A 38 9.33 -50.47 2.59
CA HIS A 38 9.46 -49.45 1.60
C HIS A 38 8.37 -49.61 0.53
N HIS A 39 7.32 -48.82 0.57
CA HIS A 39 6.49 -48.54 -0.56
C HIS A 39 7.26 -47.58 -1.49
N ARG A 40 7.94 -48.14 -2.50
CA ARG A 40 8.37 -47.36 -3.67
C ARG A 40 7.11 -46.97 -4.43
N SER A 41 6.63 -45.74 -4.22
CA SER A 41 5.72 -45.08 -5.14
C SER A 41 6.48 -44.79 -6.43
N HIS A 42 6.11 -45.51 -7.52
CA HIS A 42 6.57 -45.18 -8.86
C HIS A 42 5.83 -43.90 -9.29
N TYR A 43 6.36 -42.75 -8.99
CA TYR A 43 5.97 -41.56 -9.71
C TYR A 43 6.49 -41.68 -11.13
N HIS A 44 5.60 -41.87 -12.09
CA HIS A 44 5.90 -41.65 -13.48
C HIS A 44 6.31 -40.19 -13.65
N HIS A 45 7.61 -39.96 -13.77
CA HIS A 45 8.12 -38.67 -14.24
C HIS A 45 7.64 -38.46 -15.68
N LEU A 46 6.57 -37.70 -15.88
CA LEU A 46 6.30 -37.09 -17.16
C LEU A 46 7.56 -36.30 -17.55
N PRO A 47 8.06 -36.44 -18.78
CA PRO A 47 9.21 -35.69 -19.22
C PRO A 47 8.88 -34.20 -19.07
N ARG A 48 9.62 -33.51 -18.19
CA ARG A 48 9.57 -32.05 -18.09
C ARG A 48 9.98 -31.55 -19.48
N THR A 49 9.05 -30.90 -20.16
CA THR A 49 9.38 -30.07 -21.32
C THR A 49 10.50 -29.11 -20.85
N PRO A 50 11.64 -29.06 -21.58
CA PRO A 50 12.67 -28.10 -21.23
C PRO A 50 12.04 -26.70 -21.12
N ALA A 51 12.24 -26.01 -20.00
CA ALA A 51 11.82 -24.64 -19.88
C ALA A 51 12.42 -23.88 -21.08
N ALA A 52 11.58 -23.17 -21.82
CA ALA A 52 12.06 -22.33 -22.90
C ALA A 52 13.19 -21.44 -22.33
N PRO A 53 14.32 -21.30 -23.05
CA PRO A 53 15.40 -20.46 -22.57
C PRO A 53 14.82 -19.05 -22.27
N PRO A 54 15.24 -18.40 -21.19
CA PRO A 54 14.78 -17.07 -20.86
C PRO A 54 15.00 -16.20 -22.09
N ARG A 55 13.92 -15.58 -22.59
CA ARG A 55 13.96 -14.69 -23.74
C ARG A 55 15.01 -13.61 -23.42
N ALA A 56 16.11 -13.59 -24.14
CA ALA A 56 17.13 -12.57 -23.96
C ALA A 56 16.44 -11.22 -24.12
N LEU A 57 16.44 -10.41 -23.06
CA LEU A 57 15.93 -9.05 -23.13
C LEU A 57 16.78 -8.30 -24.16
N PRO A 58 16.16 -7.57 -25.11
CA PRO A 58 16.89 -6.96 -26.23
C PRO A 58 17.83 -5.81 -25.78
N TYR A 59 17.91 -5.55 -24.48
CA TYR A 59 18.74 -4.48 -23.92
C TYR A 59 19.60 -5.01 -22.76
N PRO A 60 20.85 -4.56 -22.63
CA PRO A 60 21.61 -4.76 -21.41
C PRO A 60 20.77 -4.19 -20.25
N GLN A 61 20.68 -4.92 -19.14
CA GLN A 61 20.02 -4.45 -17.92
C GLN A 61 20.83 -3.27 -17.36
N LEU A 62 20.57 -2.08 -17.89
CA LEU A 62 21.07 -0.86 -17.30
C LEU A 62 20.28 -0.64 -16.02
N THR A 63 20.97 -0.43 -14.90
CA THR A 63 20.36 0.02 -13.67
C THR A 63 19.57 1.28 -13.95
N LEU A 64 18.27 1.27 -13.63
CA LEU A 64 17.45 2.45 -13.77
C LEU A 64 18.09 3.60 -12.97
N PRO A 65 18.01 4.86 -13.45
CA PRO A 65 18.62 6.00 -12.77
C PRO A 65 17.95 6.36 -11.45
N PHE A 66 16.98 5.57 -11.01
CA PHE A 66 16.32 5.67 -9.71
C PHE A 66 16.14 4.29 -9.10
N GLU A 67 16.11 4.25 -7.79
CA GLU A 67 15.86 3.05 -7.02
C GLU A 67 14.66 3.29 -6.09
N ILE A 68 13.71 2.35 -6.10
CA ILE A 68 12.65 2.28 -5.10
C ILE A 68 12.96 1.09 -4.20
N PRO A 69 13.28 1.30 -2.92
CA PRO A 69 13.66 0.23 -2.02
C PRO A 69 12.62 -0.89 -1.96
N GLY A 70 13.07 -2.14 -2.12
CA GLY A 70 12.22 -3.32 -2.08
C GLY A 70 11.32 -3.53 -3.29
N ALA A 71 11.55 -2.80 -4.39
CA ALA A 71 10.83 -2.99 -5.64
C ALA A 71 11.62 -3.83 -6.65
N GLN A 72 10.89 -4.46 -7.56
CA GLN A 72 11.40 -5.03 -8.80
C GLN A 72 10.66 -4.41 -9.99
N TYR A 73 11.34 -4.31 -11.13
CA TYR A 73 10.85 -3.65 -12.33
C TYR A 73 10.98 -4.53 -13.56
N LEU A 74 10.01 -4.41 -14.46
CA LEU A 74 10.06 -4.98 -15.80
C LEU A 74 9.69 -3.89 -16.80
N PRO A 75 10.63 -3.46 -17.68
CA PRO A 75 10.30 -2.58 -18.79
C PRO A 75 9.24 -3.20 -19.71
N LEU A 76 8.27 -2.40 -20.13
CA LEU A 76 7.20 -2.81 -21.03
C LEU A 76 7.22 -1.96 -22.30
N ALA A 77 6.79 -2.52 -23.41
CA ALA A 77 6.31 -1.71 -24.52
C ALA A 77 4.85 -1.31 -24.26
N TRP A 78 4.39 -0.20 -24.84
CA TRP A 78 2.99 0.24 -24.68
C TRP A 78 1.99 -0.84 -25.17
N ALA A 79 2.36 -1.61 -26.20
CA ALA A 79 1.56 -2.71 -26.69
C ALA A 79 1.39 -3.87 -25.68
N ASP A 80 2.30 -3.98 -24.71
CA ASP A 80 2.28 -5.01 -23.68
C ASP A 80 1.48 -4.57 -22.42
N VAL A 81 1.05 -3.31 -22.36
CA VAL A 81 0.18 -2.81 -21.29
C VAL A 81 -1.27 -3.12 -21.65
N LYS A 82 -1.79 -4.20 -21.09
CA LYS A 82 -3.12 -4.71 -21.43
C LYS A 82 -4.22 -3.73 -21.08
N GLY A 83 -5.07 -3.40 -22.07
CA GLY A 83 -6.19 -2.46 -21.90
C GLY A 83 -5.76 -1.01 -21.82
N TRP A 84 -4.49 -0.69 -22.14
CA TRP A 84 -4.03 0.69 -22.25
C TRP A 84 -4.86 1.48 -23.27
N GLY A 85 -5.20 0.87 -24.42
CA GLY A 85 -6.01 1.51 -25.46
C GLY A 85 -7.48 1.77 -25.11
N ASP A 86 -7.99 1.12 -24.06
CA ASP A 86 -9.41 1.11 -23.69
C ASP A 86 -9.75 2.11 -22.56
N ASP A 87 -8.73 2.74 -21.96
CA ASP A 87 -8.93 3.67 -20.84
C ASP A 87 -9.33 5.06 -21.33
N ASN A 88 -10.01 5.80 -20.48
CA ASN A 88 -10.29 7.23 -20.68
C ASN A 88 -9.07 8.07 -20.26
N HIS A 89 -8.10 8.22 -21.17
CA HIS A 89 -6.87 8.95 -20.94
C HIS A 89 -7.09 10.45 -20.70
N LEU A 90 -8.14 11.01 -21.27
CA LEU A 90 -8.48 12.42 -21.06
C LEU A 90 -8.84 12.70 -19.59
N ALA A 91 -9.58 11.79 -18.94
CA ALA A 91 -9.88 11.91 -17.52
C ALA A 91 -8.59 11.82 -16.67
N ALA A 92 -7.70 10.87 -17.00
CA ALA A 92 -6.40 10.74 -16.34
C ALA A 92 -5.51 11.97 -16.57
N TYR A 93 -5.49 12.51 -17.79
CA TYR A 93 -4.75 13.72 -18.15
C TYR A 93 -5.20 14.94 -17.34
N LYS A 94 -6.51 15.17 -17.24
CA LYS A 94 -7.06 16.27 -16.43
C LYS A 94 -6.63 16.14 -14.96
N THR A 95 -6.64 14.92 -14.43
CA THR A 95 -6.20 14.63 -13.07
C THR A 95 -4.69 14.84 -12.91
N PHE A 96 -3.88 14.40 -13.88
CA PHE A 96 -2.43 14.65 -13.90
C PHE A 96 -2.13 16.15 -13.98
N ARG A 97 -2.81 16.88 -14.87
CA ARG A 97 -2.65 18.33 -15.03
C ARG A 97 -2.98 19.11 -13.75
N ALA A 98 -3.98 18.66 -12.98
CA ALA A 98 -4.28 19.22 -11.67
C ALA A 98 -3.10 19.04 -10.70
N SER A 99 -2.45 17.86 -10.69
CA SER A 99 -1.26 17.57 -9.88
C SER A 99 -0.05 18.43 -10.26
N CYS A 100 0.00 18.94 -11.49
CA CYS A 100 1.11 19.76 -11.95
C CYS A 100 1.15 21.15 -11.31
N LYS A 101 0.04 21.66 -10.76
CA LYS A 101 0.01 22.97 -10.09
C LYS A 101 0.98 23.02 -8.90
N PRO A 102 0.89 22.14 -7.88
CA PRO A 102 1.82 22.14 -6.76
C PRO A 102 3.22 21.66 -7.16
N ILE A 103 3.39 20.78 -8.17
CA ILE A 103 4.71 20.34 -8.64
C ILE A 103 5.49 21.51 -9.22
N ASN A 104 4.87 22.31 -10.06
CA ASN A 104 5.52 23.49 -10.66
C ASN A 104 5.82 24.59 -9.63
N ALA A 105 5.03 24.69 -8.56
CA ALA A 105 5.30 25.64 -7.47
C ALA A 105 6.51 25.23 -6.61
N GLN A 106 6.80 23.94 -6.50
CA GLN A 106 7.90 23.42 -5.68
C GLN A 106 9.27 23.44 -6.33
N ASN A 107 9.37 23.74 -7.63
CA ASN A 107 10.64 23.75 -8.38
C ASN A 107 11.67 24.80 -7.90
N GLY A 108 11.36 25.61 -6.87
CA GLY A 108 12.26 26.57 -6.26
C GLY A 108 12.86 26.19 -4.90
N GLU A 109 12.32 25.20 -4.19
CA GLU A 109 12.68 24.93 -2.79
C GLU A 109 12.97 23.45 -2.44
N ALA A 110 13.19 22.57 -3.39
CA ALA A 110 13.34 21.13 -3.13
C ALA A 110 14.70 20.77 -2.50
N LYS A 111 14.84 20.98 -1.18
CA LYS A 111 15.73 20.20 -0.31
C LYS A 111 15.03 18.92 0.21
N ALA A 112 14.17 18.31 -0.59
CA ALA A 112 13.59 17.01 -0.23
C ALA A 112 14.59 15.91 -0.60
N GLU A 113 14.74 14.92 0.28
CA GLU A 113 15.49 13.71 -0.02
C GLU A 113 15.05 13.15 -1.38
N PRO A 114 16.00 12.69 -2.22
CA PRO A 114 15.67 12.22 -3.56
C PRO A 114 14.75 10.99 -3.47
N LYS A 115 13.47 11.20 -3.75
CA LYS A 115 12.54 10.11 -4.01
C LYS A 115 12.76 9.58 -5.42
N ALA A 116 12.28 8.38 -5.68
CA ALA A 116 12.54 7.66 -6.92
C ALA A 116 12.44 8.48 -8.20
N LEU A 117 11.37 9.26 -8.38
CA LEU A 117 11.23 10.15 -9.54
C LEU A 117 11.86 11.53 -9.32
N GLY A 118 12.21 11.90 -8.10
CA GLY A 118 12.77 13.21 -7.78
C GLY A 118 11.91 14.34 -8.32
N THR A 119 12.55 15.27 -9.05
CA THR A 119 11.89 16.40 -9.72
C THR A 119 11.53 16.13 -11.18
N SER A 120 11.70 14.90 -11.67
CA SER A 120 11.56 14.57 -13.11
C SER A 120 10.15 14.79 -13.67
N LEU A 121 9.11 14.77 -12.82
CA LEU A 121 7.73 15.11 -13.22
C LEU A 121 7.59 16.59 -13.63
N GLY A 122 8.52 17.46 -13.29
CA GLY A 122 8.49 18.87 -13.66
C GLY A 122 8.48 19.10 -15.18
N GLU A 123 9.14 18.25 -15.96
CA GLU A 123 9.15 18.36 -17.43
C GLU A 123 7.79 17.99 -18.06
N PRO A 124 7.22 16.78 -17.82
CA PRO A 124 5.86 16.48 -18.28
C PRO A 124 4.83 17.49 -17.79
N CYS A 125 4.99 18.01 -16.57
CA CYS A 125 4.08 19.03 -16.03
C CYS A 125 4.18 20.38 -16.75
N ARG A 126 5.37 20.79 -17.20
CA ARG A 126 5.53 22.01 -18.03
C ARG A 126 4.81 21.85 -19.37
N VAL A 127 4.94 20.68 -20.00
CA VAL A 127 4.22 20.36 -21.23
C VAL A 127 2.70 20.39 -20.99
N ALA A 128 2.22 19.67 -19.95
CA ALA A 128 0.79 19.59 -19.62
C ALA A 128 0.16 20.97 -19.31
N LYS A 129 0.94 21.91 -18.76
CA LYS A 129 0.45 23.27 -18.47
C LYS A 129 0.04 24.02 -19.72
N THR A 130 0.78 23.85 -20.83
CA THR A 130 0.55 24.55 -22.10
C THR A 130 -0.47 23.87 -22.97
N LEU A 131 -0.85 22.61 -22.66
CA LEU A 131 -1.79 21.84 -23.48
C LEU A 131 -3.16 21.77 -22.81
N GLU A 132 -4.19 22.22 -23.54
CA GLU A 132 -5.59 22.01 -23.16
C GLU A 132 -6.19 20.93 -24.06
N LEU A 133 -6.06 19.69 -23.61
CA LEU A 133 -6.55 18.55 -24.35
C LEU A 133 -8.04 18.33 -24.07
N VAL A 134 -8.78 18.07 -25.15
CA VAL A 134 -10.22 17.74 -25.14
C VAL A 134 -10.49 16.38 -25.81
N ASP A 135 -9.47 15.80 -26.43
CA ASP A 135 -9.52 14.56 -27.20
C ASP A 135 -8.75 13.46 -26.46
N ASP A 136 -9.33 12.25 -26.38
CA ASP A 136 -8.75 11.14 -25.65
C ASP A 136 -7.48 10.59 -26.32
N GLY A 137 -7.45 10.52 -27.64
CA GLY A 137 -6.28 10.06 -28.40
C GLY A 137 -5.06 10.97 -28.19
N LYS A 138 -5.28 12.30 -28.12
CA LYS A 138 -4.21 13.27 -27.81
C LYS A 138 -3.76 13.14 -26.36
N ALA A 139 -4.67 12.83 -25.43
CA ALA A 139 -4.31 12.59 -24.05
C ALA A 139 -3.50 11.30 -23.89
N LYS A 140 -3.87 10.24 -24.61
CA LYS A 140 -3.10 9.01 -24.70
C LYS A 140 -1.70 9.26 -25.26
N ALA A 141 -1.60 9.97 -26.38
CA ALA A 141 -0.32 10.33 -27.01
C ALA A 141 0.58 11.14 -26.07
N PHE A 142 -0.01 12.07 -25.28
CA PHE A 142 0.75 12.80 -24.26
C PHE A 142 1.48 11.88 -23.28
N PHE A 143 0.80 10.84 -22.75
CA PHE A 143 1.46 9.90 -21.85
C PHE A 143 2.52 9.06 -22.56
N GLU A 144 2.24 8.59 -23.76
CA GLU A 144 3.17 7.78 -24.54
C GLU A 144 4.43 8.56 -24.96
N GLU A 145 4.30 9.85 -25.23
CA GLU A 145 5.40 10.74 -25.62
C GLU A 145 6.29 11.16 -24.43
N ASN A 146 5.71 11.31 -23.25
CA ASN A 146 6.41 11.87 -22.09
C ASN A 146 6.87 10.81 -21.08
N PHE A 147 6.37 9.58 -21.14
CA PHE A 147 6.64 8.53 -20.16
C PHE A 147 7.07 7.21 -20.81
N THR A 148 7.70 6.37 -20.00
CA THR A 148 8.04 4.97 -20.28
C THR A 148 7.33 4.07 -19.26
N PRO A 149 6.60 3.03 -19.69
CA PRO A 149 5.90 2.12 -18.79
C PRO A 149 6.85 1.09 -18.20
N LEU A 150 6.82 0.94 -16.86
CA LEU A 150 7.55 -0.11 -16.15
C LEU A 150 6.57 -0.87 -15.25
N ARG A 151 6.45 -2.18 -15.41
CA ARG A 151 5.76 -2.98 -14.41
C ARG A 151 6.53 -2.92 -13.10
N ILE A 152 5.84 -2.65 -12.01
CA ILE A 152 6.42 -2.56 -10.68
C ILE A 152 5.69 -3.48 -9.72
N SER A 153 6.44 -4.20 -8.90
CA SER A 153 5.92 -4.97 -7.77
C SER A 153 6.93 -4.97 -6.63
N ARG A 154 6.53 -5.50 -5.49
CA ARG A 154 7.46 -5.74 -4.39
C ARG A 154 8.41 -6.86 -4.77
N LEU A 155 9.67 -6.75 -4.32
CA LEU A 155 10.68 -7.78 -4.60
C LEU A 155 10.20 -9.16 -4.13
N GLY A 156 10.16 -10.11 -5.06
CA GLY A 156 9.69 -11.49 -4.83
C GLY A 156 8.17 -11.68 -4.91
N GLU A 157 7.38 -10.63 -5.12
CA GLU A 157 5.93 -10.70 -5.30
C GLU A 157 5.55 -10.33 -6.75
N PRO A 158 4.69 -11.12 -7.44
CA PRO A 158 4.33 -10.83 -8.83
C PRO A 158 3.36 -9.65 -8.94
N ASP A 159 2.50 -9.47 -7.95
CA ASP A 159 1.42 -8.50 -7.95
C ASP A 159 1.59 -7.47 -6.83
N GLY A 160 1.01 -6.31 -7.04
CA GLY A 160 0.75 -5.34 -6.00
C GLY A 160 -0.60 -5.57 -5.33
N PHE A 161 -1.03 -4.62 -4.50
CA PHE A 161 -2.23 -4.75 -3.71
C PHE A 161 -3.01 -3.43 -3.63
N VAL A 162 -4.33 -3.51 -3.83
CA VAL A 162 -5.22 -2.35 -3.71
C VAL A 162 -6.27 -2.54 -2.63
N THR A 163 -6.63 -1.42 -2.02
CA THR A 163 -7.85 -1.22 -1.24
C THR A 163 -8.60 -0.01 -1.79
N GLY A 164 -9.71 0.37 -1.20
CA GLY A 164 -10.48 1.52 -1.63
C GLY A 164 -10.78 2.46 -0.47
N TYR A 165 -10.90 3.74 -0.77
CA TYR A 165 -11.35 4.76 0.17
C TYR A 165 -12.29 5.77 -0.49
N TYR A 166 -12.97 6.54 0.36
CA TYR A 166 -14.01 7.45 -0.06
C TYR A 166 -14.17 8.59 0.95
N GLU A 167 -14.88 9.63 0.63
CA GLU A 167 -15.29 10.67 1.58
C GLU A 167 -16.63 10.30 2.22
N PRO A 168 -16.70 9.95 3.52
CA PRO A 168 -17.97 9.74 4.20
C PRO A 168 -18.83 11.01 4.19
N VAL A 169 -20.14 10.83 3.95
CA VAL A 169 -21.16 11.87 4.12
C VAL A 169 -21.99 11.47 5.33
N LEU A 170 -21.90 12.26 6.38
CA LEU A 170 -22.45 11.97 7.69
C LEU A 170 -23.46 13.05 8.10
N GLU A 171 -24.43 12.67 8.91
CA GLU A 171 -25.31 13.61 9.60
C GLU A 171 -24.65 14.11 10.89
N GLY A 172 -24.81 15.39 11.21
CA GLY A 172 -24.23 15.96 12.41
C GLY A 172 -24.97 17.20 12.92
N SER A 173 -24.53 17.69 14.06
CA SER A 173 -25.01 18.95 14.66
C SER A 173 -23.85 19.90 14.92
N ARG A 174 -24.12 21.21 14.88
CA ARG A 174 -23.15 22.24 15.28
C ARG A 174 -23.01 22.33 16.79
N THR A 175 -24.02 21.89 17.53
CA THR A 175 -24.08 21.93 18.98
C THR A 175 -24.28 20.52 19.54
N GLN A 176 -23.81 20.29 20.73
CA GLN A 176 -24.04 19.04 21.44
C GLN A 176 -25.52 18.90 21.82
N THR A 177 -26.09 17.72 21.60
CA THR A 177 -27.44 17.33 22.03
C THR A 177 -27.40 15.93 22.61
N ASP A 178 -28.51 15.43 23.13
CA ASP A 178 -28.61 14.04 23.61
C ASP A 178 -28.40 13.01 22.48
N VAL A 179 -28.74 13.36 21.24
CA VAL A 179 -28.58 12.52 20.05
C VAL A 179 -27.19 12.72 19.44
N TYR A 180 -26.74 13.94 19.28
CA TYR A 180 -25.46 14.29 18.70
C TYR A 180 -24.47 14.61 19.83
N ASN A 181 -23.80 13.60 20.33
CA ASN A 181 -22.94 13.69 21.51
C ASN A 181 -21.49 13.23 21.27
N VAL A 182 -21.14 12.86 20.05
CA VAL A 182 -19.80 12.43 19.67
C VAL A 182 -19.03 13.58 19.03
N PRO A 183 -18.04 14.18 19.73
CA PRO A 183 -17.35 15.37 19.24
C PRO A 183 -16.35 15.05 18.13
N VAL A 184 -16.36 15.85 17.08
CA VAL A 184 -15.34 15.87 16.03
C VAL A 184 -14.36 17.00 16.33
N TYR A 185 -13.12 16.66 16.69
CA TYR A 185 -12.17 17.63 17.17
C TYR A 185 -11.24 18.20 16.11
N ARG A 186 -10.99 19.53 16.17
CA ARG A 186 -9.85 20.18 15.52
C ARG A 186 -8.55 19.92 16.27
N ARG A 187 -7.43 20.18 15.61
CA ARG A 187 -6.10 20.02 16.20
C ARG A 187 -5.92 20.87 17.45
N PRO A 188 -5.56 20.26 18.59
CA PRO A 188 -5.27 20.98 19.80
C PRO A 188 -3.99 21.83 19.70
N SER A 189 -4.01 23.05 20.22
CA SER A 189 -2.86 23.96 20.21
C SER A 189 -1.64 23.45 21.00
N ASN A 190 -1.86 22.50 21.93
CA ASN A 190 -0.78 21.88 22.71
C ASN A 190 -0.23 20.57 22.13
N LEU A 191 -0.57 20.24 20.87
CA LEU A 191 -0.04 19.11 20.15
C LEU A 191 1.24 19.51 19.41
N PHE A 192 2.34 18.80 19.64
CA PHE A 192 3.66 19.13 19.10
C PHE A 192 4.24 17.99 18.28
N VAL A 193 4.75 18.32 17.09
CA VAL A 193 5.59 17.44 16.25
C VAL A 193 6.95 18.13 16.08
N ARG A 194 8.05 17.42 16.37
CA ARG A 194 9.40 17.98 16.20
C ARG A 194 9.66 18.35 14.75
N GLY A 195 10.23 19.55 14.54
CA GLY A 195 10.56 20.05 13.21
C GLY A 195 9.38 20.69 12.45
N TYR A 196 8.20 20.77 13.05
CA TYR A 196 7.02 21.39 12.42
C TYR A 196 6.52 22.56 13.25
N LYS A 197 6.11 23.62 12.55
CA LYS A 197 5.47 24.79 13.18
C LYS A 197 4.02 24.47 13.55
N GLN A 198 3.51 25.14 14.56
CA GLN A 198 2.13 24.96 15.02
C GLN A 198 1.09 25.47 14.02
N ASP A 199 1.45 26.46 13.22
CA ASP A 199 0.62 27.07 12.18
C ASP A 199 0.73 26.36 10.82
N ALA A 200 1.46 25.25 10.72
CA ALA A 200 1.51 24.45 9.50
C ALA A 200 0.09 24.02 9.08
N LEU A 201 -0.20 24.06 7.80
CA LEU A 201 -1.52 23.74 7.22
C LEU A 201 -2.03 22.36 7.66
N SER A 202 -1.13 21.37 7.72
CA SER A 202 -1.36 20.06 8.33
C SER A 202 -0.05 19.50 8.85
N LEU A 203 -0.12 18.59 9.82
CA LEU A 203 1.05 17.90 10.37
C LEU A 203 1.20 16.52 9.76
N PRO A 204 2.43 15.97 9.73
CA PRO A 204 2.68 14.65 9.15
C PRO A 204 1.90 13.57 9.92
N ASN A 205 1.54 12.51 9.21
CA ASN A 205 0.83 11.34 9.76
C ASN A 205 1.79 10.21 10.19
N LYS A 206 3.06 10.51 10.40
CA LYS A 206 4.10 9.57 10.88
C LYS A 206 5.02 10.28 11.88
N GLY A 207 5.55 9.53 12.81
CA GLY A 207 6.50 9.99 13.81
C GLY A 207 5.83 10.32 15.16
N PRO A 208 6.64 10.57 16.18
CA PRO A 208 6.14 10.80 17.53
C PRO A 208 5.49 12.18 17.68
N VAL A 209 4.34 12.21 18.36
CA VAL A 209 3.60 13.41 18.70
C VAL A 209 3.55 13.59 20.20
N TYR A 210 3.75 14.79 20.67
CA TYR A 210 3.87 15.12 22.07
C TYR A 210 2.87 16.20 22.50
N ARG A 211 2.62 16.28 23.79
CA ARG A 211 2.01 17.44 24.46
C ARG A 211 2.96 18.03 25.47
N LYS A 212 2.89 19.33 25.67
CA LYS A 212 3.72 20.03 26.60
C LYS A 212 3.06 20.04 27.98
N ILE A 213 3.82 19.65 29.00
CA ILE A 213 3.44 19.77 30.40
C ILE A 213 4.36 20.82 31.05
N GLY A 214 3.76 21.89 31.61
CA GLY A 214 4.53 23.01 32.16
C GLY A 214 5.46 23.65 31.12
N ARG A 215 6.59 24.19 31.55
CA ARG A 215 7.47 24.99 30.68
C ARG A 215 8.39 24.14 29.78
N ARG A 216 8.78 22.95 30.19
CA ARG A 216 9.88 22.21 29.52
C ARG A 216 9.64 20.71 29.27
N LYS A 217 8.59 20.09 29.83
CA LYS A 217 8.39 18.64 29.72
C LYS A 217 7.47 18.30 28.55
N LEU A 218 7.98 17.49 27.63
CA LEU A 218 7.19 16.86 26.56
C LEU A 218 6.88 15.42 26.95
N VAL A 219 5.62 15.02 26.82
CA VAL A 219 5.16 13.64 27.00
C VAL A 219 4.38 13.21 25.77
N PRO A 220 4.20 11.92 25.51
CA PRO A 220 3.33 11.44 24.42
C PRO A 220 1.96 12.09 24.49
N TYR A 221 1.35 12.33 23.35
CA TYR A 221 -0.02 12.84 23.31
C TYR A 221 -0.99 11.78 23.88
N TYR A 222 -2.23 12.17 24.11
CA TYR A 222 -3.27 11.26 24.56
C TYR A 222 -3.62 10.23 23.49
N ASP A 223 -3.88 8.99 23.89
CA ASP A 223 -4.38 7.98 22.97
C ASP A 223 -5.89 8.12 22.75
N ARG A 224 -6.44 7.30 21.83
CA ARG A 224 -7.88 7.33 21.52
C ARG A 224 -8.75 7.15 22.77
N GLY A 225 -8.43 6.17 23.62
CA GLY A 225 -9.21 5.89 24.82
C GLY A 225 -9.25 7.08 25.76
N GLU A 226 -8.12 7.72 26.01
CA GLU A 226 -8.02 8.92 26.83
C GLU A 226 -8.80 10.10 26.22
N ILE A 227 -8.77 10.26 24.89
CA ILE A 227 -9.52 11.31 24.19
C ILE A 227 -11.03 11.04 24.28
N GLU A 228 -11.47 9.81 24.03
CA GLU A 228 -12.87 9.40 24.16
C GLU A 228 -13.38 9.51 25.61
N ASP A 229 -12.49 9.39 26.62
CA ASP A 229 -12.80 9.61 28.04
C ASP A 229 -12.76 11.10 28.43
N GLY A 230 -12.63 12.01 27.47
CA GLY A 230 -12.79 13.46 27.70
C GLY A 230 -11.50 14.20 28.09
N LYS A 231 -10.29 13.65 27.94
CA LYS A 231 -9.02 14.35 28.29
C LYS A 231 -8.80 15.68 27.57
N ILE A 232 -9.51 15.92 26.49
CA ILE A 232 -9.45 17.18 25.73
C ILE A 232 -10.81 17.90 25.64
N ALA A 233 -11.85 17.38 26.26
CA ALA A 233 -13.18 17.99 26.31
C ALA A 233 -13.14 19.36 26.99
N GLY A 234 -14.10 20.23 26.66
CA GLY A 234 -14.24 21.57 27.23
C GLY A 234 -13.17 22.58 26.83
N ARG A 235 -12.39 22.29 25.76
CA ARG A 235 -11.35 23.19 25.24
C ARG A 235 -11.78 23.99 24.02
N GLY A 236 -13.05 23.87 23.59
CA GLY A 236 -13.57 24.54 22.39
C GLY A 236 -12.95 24.02 21.12
N LEU A 237 -12.65 22.70 21.06
CA LEU A 237 -12.02 22.05 19.93
C LEU A 237 -13.03 21.41 18.98
N GLU A 238 -14.29 21.38 19.37
CA GLU A 238 -15.37 20.72 18.64
C GLU A 238 -15.69 21.51 17.36
N ILE A 239 -15.66 20.81 16.19
CA ILE A 239 -16.09 21.35 14.89
C ILE A 239 -17.56 21.04 14.68
N ALA A 240 -17.95 19.83 15.05
CA ALA A 240 -19.29 19.28 14.90
C ALA A 240 -19.49 18.13 15.89
N TRP A 241 -20.72 17.66 15.99
CA TRP A 241 -21.12 16.52 16.81
C TRP A 241 -21.82 15.48 15.96
N LEU A 242 -21.44 14.21 16.10
CA LEU A 242 -22.03 13.07 15.42
C LEU A 242 -22.90 12.24 16.37
N LYS A 243 -23.74 11.34 15.79
CA LYS A 243 -24.57 10.40 16.57
C LYS A 243 -23.76 9.17 17.02
N ASP A 244 -22.90 8.66 16.16
CA ASP A 244 -22.24 7.36 16.35
C ASP A 244 -20.71 7.52 16.38
N PRO A 245 -20.04 7.05 17.45
CA PRO A 245 -18.58 7.02 17.48
C PRO A 245 -17.96 6.09 16.43
N THR A 246 -18.73 5.13 15.85
CA THR A 246 -18.29 4.32 14.72
C THR A 246 -18.14 5.16 13.47
N ASP A 247 -19.04 6.10 13.22
CA ASP A 247 -18.94 7.03 12.10
C ASP A 247 -17.71 7.92 12.20
N LEU A 248 -17.41 8.42 13.41
CA LEU A 248 -16.18 9.16 13.66
C LEU A 248 -14.93 8.31 13.40
N LEU A 249 -14.91 7.06 13.88
CA LEU A 249 -13.79 6.15 13.61
C LEU A 249 -13.55 5.99 12.11
N PHE A 250 -14.61 5.73 11.34
CA PHE A 250 -14.48 5.55 9.89
C PHE A 250 -14.09 6.85 9.17
N ALA A 251 -14.64 8.00 9.57
CA ALA A 251 -14.18 9.29 9.04
C ALA A 251 -12.69 9.51 9.29
N GLN A 252 -12.19 9.14 10.46
CA GLN A 252 -10.77 9.22 10.80
C GLN A 252 -9.90 8.24 10.00
N ILE A 253 -10.41 7.04 9.69
CA ILE A 253 -9.72 6.07 8.81
C ILE A 253 -9.64 6.61 7.39
N GLN A 254 -10.70 7.23 6.89
CA GLN A 254 -10.75 7.81 5.54
C GLN A 254 -9.92 9.11 5.42
N GLY A 255 -9.73 9.85 6.51
CA GLY A 255 -8.96 11.10 6.54
C GLY A 255 -9.72 12.33 6.09
N SER A 256 -10.95 12.20 5.63
CA SER A 256 -11.87 13.29 5.25
C SER A 256 -13.31 12.91 5.55
N ALA A 257 -14.20 13.88 5.64
CA ALA A 257 -15.64 13.67 5.77
C ALA A 257 -16.40 14.93 5.35
N ARG A 258 -17.65 14.74 4.93
CA ARG A 258 -18.65 15.80 4.77
C ARG A 258 -19.72 15.61 5.85
N ILE A 259 -19.91 16.60 6.69
CA ILE A 259 -20.96 16.57 7.71
C ILE A 259 -22.09 17.50 7.24
N LYS A 260 -23.30 16.94 7.09
CA LYS A 260 -24.52 17.65 6.78
C LYS A 260 -25.28 17.97 8.05
N PHE A 261 -25.72 19.20 8.19
CA PHE A 261 -26.52 19.66 9.31
C PHE A 261 -28.00 19.70 8.95
N ASP A 262 -28.84 19.77 9.95
CA ASP A 262 -30.30 19.84 9.83
C ASP A 262 -30.81 21.11 9.15
N ASP A 263 -30.04 22.20 9.20
CA ASP A 263 -30.30 23.45 8.51
C ASP A 263 -29.98 23.40 7.00
N GLY A 264 -29.58 22.24 6.47
CA GLY A 264 -29.17 22.03 5.08
C GLY A 264 -27.76 22.49 4.74
N SER A 265 -27.06 23.13 5.67
CA SER A 265 -25.66 23.49 5.50
C SER A 265 -24.75 22.28 5.67
N SER A 266 -23.49 22.38 5.23
CA SER A 266 -22.50 21.34 5.41
C SER A 266 -21.13 21.89 5.80
N VAL A 267 -20.32 21.07 6.46
CA VAL A 267 -18.90 21.33 6.67
C VAL A 267 -18.08 20.22 6.03
N ARG A 268 -16.99 20.61 5.37
CA ARG A 268 -16.03 19.70 4.76
C ARG A 268 -14.82 19.58 5.67
N LEU A 269 -14.50 18.36 6.05
CA LEU A 269 -13.40 18.03 6.95
C LEU A 269 -12.27 17.36 6.20
N ASN A 270 -11.05 17.74 6.54
CA ASN A 270 -9.86 17.07 6.03
C ASN A 270 -8.87 16.83 7.17
N TYR A 271 -8.02 15.84 7.00
CA TYR A 271 -6.92 15.53 7.91
C TYR A 271 -6.11 16.79 8.26
N ASP A 272 -5.81 16.97 9.54
CA ASP A 272 -4.96 18.05 10.03
C ASP A 272 -3.77 17.52 10.84
N ALA A 273 -4.03 16.61 11.78
CA ALA A 273 -3.00 16.00 12.61
C ALA A 273 -3.45 14.64 13.15
N TYR A 274 -2.51 13.89 13.69
CA TYR A 274 -2.80 12.69 14.46
C TYR A 274 -2.11 12.75 15.84
N ASN A 275 -2.48 11.83 16.71
CA ASN A 275 -2.00 11.84 18.10
C ASN A 275 -0.65 11.12 18.34
N GLY A 276 0.01 10.61 17.28
CA GLY A 276 1.33 9.98 17.38
C GLY A 276 1.33 8.46 17.61
N TYR A 277 0.17 7.84 17.76
CA TYR A 277 0.06 6.40 17.90
C TYR A 277 -0.10 5.73 16.54
N PRO A 278 0.51 4.56 16.33
CA PRO A 278 0.35 3.83 15.07
C PRO A 278 -1.09 3.38 14.88
N TYR A 279 -1.54 3.40 13.62
CA TYR A 279 -2.85 2.88 13.26
C TYR A 279 -2.90 1.36 13.43
N THR A 280 -3.93 0.88 14.12
CA THR A 280 -4.25 -0.53 14.24
C THR A 280 -5.54 -0.83 13.47
N ALA A 281 -5.46 -1.71 12.48
CA ALA A 281 -6.60 -2.07 11.66
C ALA A 281 -7.62 -2.87 12.49
N VAL A 282 -8.77 -2.28 12.79
CA VAL A 282 -9.83 -2.91 13.59
C VAL A 282 -10.36 -4.21 12.97
N GLY A 283 -10.42 -4.29 11.64
CA GLY A 283 -10.79 -5.53 10.95
C GLY A 283 -9.80 -6.68 11.19
N ARG A 284 -8.50 -6.37 11.33
CA ARG A 284 -7.50 -7.39 11.68
C ARG A 284 -7.78 -7.98 13.06
N ILE A 285 -8.11 -7.15 14.03
CA ILE A 285 -8.44 -7.60 15.39
C ILE A 285 -9.65 -8.55 15.37
N LEU A 286 -10.68 -8.22 14.59
CA LEU A 286 -11.87 -9.09 14.46
C LEU A 286 -11.54 -10.43 13.80
N ILE A 287 -10.64 -10.45 12.83
CA ILE A 287 -10.14 -11.69 12.20
C ILE A 287 -9.33 -12.52 13.21
N GLU A 288 -8.38 -11.90 13.91
CA GLU A 288 -7.50 -12.55 14.89
C GLU A 288 -8.30 -13.13 16.08
N ARG A 289 -9.41 -12.51 16.45
CA ARG A 289 -10.35 -13.01 17.47
C ARG A 289 -11.33 -14.06 16.95
N GLY A 290 -11.29 -14.41 15.65
CA GLY A 290 -12.23 -15.36 15.04
C GLY A 290 -13.67 -14.88 14.95
N ILE A 291 -13.92 -13.57 15.07
CA ILE A 291 -15.27 -12.97 15.09
C ILE A 291 -15.82 -12.84 13.66
N ILE A 292 -15.00 -12.38 12.73
CA ILE A 292 -15.36 -12.26 11.30
C ILE A 292 -14.27 -12.97 10.50
N PRO A 293 -14.64 -13.97 9.67
CA PRO A 293 -13.70 -14.62 8.76
C PRO A 293 -13.03 -13.63 7.82
N ARG A 294 -11.78 -13.91 7.46
CA ARG A 294 -11.01 -13.04 6.55
C ARG A 294 -11.72 -12.78 5.21
N GLU A 295 -12.39 -13.79 4.70
CA GLU A 295 -13.08 -13.80 3.42
C GLU A 295 -14.31 -12.88 3.42
N GLU A 296 -14.98 -12.78 4.57
CA GLU A 296 -16.17 -11.95 4.75
C GLU A 296 -15.87 -10.52 5.23
N MET A 297 -14.60 -10.25 5.57
CA MET A 297 -14.21 -8.97 6.14
C MET A 297 -14.44 -7.82 5.16
N SER A 298 -15.27 -6.86 5.56
CA SER A 298 -15.53 -5.60 4.85
C SER A 298 -15.83 -4.49 5.86
N MET A 299 -15.83 -3.23 5.39
CA MET A 299 -16.23 -2.10 6.26
C MET A 299 -17.68 -2.26 6.75
N GLN A 300 -18.55 -2.79 5.90
CA GLN A 300 -19.95 -3.03 6.21
C GLN A 300 -20.08 -4.06 7.35
N LYS A 301 -19.37 -5.19 7.24
CA LYS A 301 -19.37 -6.22 8.28
C LYS A 301 -18.83 -5.73 9.61
N ILE A 302 -17.80 -4.90 9.59
CA ILE A 302 -17.29 -4.27 10.81
C ILE A 302 -18.36 -3.37 11.44
N ARG A 303 -19.05 -2.53 10.65
CA ARG A 303 -20.13 -1.66 11.13
C ARG A 303 -21.31 -2.45 11.70
N GLU A 304 -21.74 -3.48 10.99
CA GLU A 304 -22.81 -4.39 11.44
C GLU A 304 -22.46 -5.00 12.81
N TRP A 305 -21.26 -5.54 12.94
CA TRP A 305 -20.81 -6.13 14.19
C TRP A 305 -20.75 -5.10 15.33
N MET A 306 -20.20 -3.89 15.06
CA MET A 306 -20.12 -2.82 16.06
C MET A 306 -21.51 -2.35 16.50
N ALA A 307 -22.47 -2.27 15.61
CA ALA A 307 -23.85 -1.90 15.94
C ALA A 307 -24.54 -2.95 16.82
N GLN A 308 -24.26 -4.25 16.60
CA GLN A 308 -24.80 -5.35 17.37
C GLN A 308 -24.10 -5.57 18.72
N ASN A 309 -22.89 -5.01 18.91
CA ASN A 309 -22.04 -5.23 20.08
C ASN A 309 -21.49 -3.89 20.61
N PRO A 310 -22.28 -3.04 21.26
CA PRO A 310 -21.87 -1.68 21.69
C PRO A 310 -20.62 -1.67 22.59
N ASP A 311 -20.55 -2.55 23.59
CA ASP A 311 -19.40 -2.62 24.50
C ASP A 311 -18.14 -3.14 23.77
N GLY A 312 -18.29 -4.18 22.94
CA GLY A 312 -17.23 -4.68 22.08
C GLY A 312 -16.76 -3.65 21.07
N ALA A 313 -17.67 -2.83 20.55
CA ALA A 313 -17.34 -1.72 19.65
C ALA A 313 -16.49 -0.66 20.34
N LYS A 314 -16.80 -0.32 21.59
CA LYS A 314 -15.98 0.61 22.40
C LYS A 314 -14.58 0.06 22.62
N GLU A 315 -14.45 -1.21 22.99
CA GLU A 315 -13.16 -1.89 23.13
C GLU A 315 -12.38 -1.90 21.82
N LEU A 316 -13.03 -2.28 20.71
CA LEU A 316 -12.43 -2.36 19.39
C LEU A 316 -11.91 -1.02 18.91
N ARG A 317 -12.67 0.06 19.08
CA ARG A 317 -12.22 1.41 18.76
C ARG A 317 -10.96 1.78 19.53
N ARG A 318 -10.93 1.53 20.84
CA ARG A 318 -9.81 1.85 21.75
C ARG A 318 -8.55 1.01 21.46
N ALA A 319 -8.70 -0.18 20.94
CA ALA A 319 -7.58 -1.01 20.48
C ALA A 319 -6.82 -0.33 19.33
N ASN A 320 -7.48 0.49 18.51
CA ASN A 320 -6.82 1.44 17.62
C ASN A 320 -6.50 2.73 18.37
N ARG A 321 -5.32 2.81 18.98
CA ARG A 321 -4.88 3.97 19.78
C ARG A 321 -4.68 5.26 18.97
N ALA A 322 -4.59 5.15 17.63
CA ALA A 322 -4.47 6.31 16.73
C ALA A 322 -5.77 7.13 16.74
N TYR A 323 -5.62 8.46 16.79
CA TYR A 323 -6.72 9.42 16.69
C TYR A 323 -6.35 10.52 15.70
N ILE A 324 -7.29 10.87 14.82
CA ILE A 324 -7.13 11.92 13.80
C ILE A 324 -7.89 13.16 14.22
N PHE A 325 -7.24 14.31 14.10
CA PHE A 325 -7.83 15.63 14.23
C PHE A 325 -8.09 16.21 12.86
N PHE A 326 -9.18 16.91 12.71
CA PHE A 326 -9.61 17.49 11.45
C PHE A 326 -9.43 19.01 11.41
N ARG A 327 -9.41 19.53 10.20
CA ARG A 327 -9.60 20.93 9.89
C ARG A 327 -10.75 21.10 8.91
N GLU A 328 -11.40 22.24 8.99
CA GLU A 328 -12.39 22.64 8.01
C GLU A 328 -11.70 23.07 6.72
N VAL A 329 -12.27 22.71 5.59
CA VAL A 329 -11.80 23.12 4.27
C VAL A 329 -12.95 23.73 3.49
N ASN A 330 -12.66 24.83 2.79
CA ASN A 330 -13.64 25.51 1.97
C ASN A 330 -13.58 24.91 0.55
N LEU A 331 -14.49 23.99 0.27
CA LEU A 331 -14.66 23.32 -1.02
C LEU A 331 -16.12 23.48 -1.47
N SER A 332 -16.33 23.68 -2.76
CA SER A 332 -17.65 23.64 -3.33
C SER A 332 -18.23 22.20 -3.27
N ASP A 333 -19.55 22.08 -3.39
CA ASP A 333 -20.21 20.76 -3.41
C ASP A 333 -19.82 19.90 -4.62
N LYS A 334 -19.29 20.54 -5.66
CA LYS A 334 -18.83 19.88 -6.90
C LYS A 334 -17.40 19.33 -6.79
N GLU A 335 -16.63 19.77 -5.80
CA GLU A 335 -15.27 19.32 -5.59
C GLU A 335 -15.25 18.12 -4.65
N GLU A 336 -14.36 17.19 -4.93
CA GLU A 336 -14.08 16.06 -4.04
C GLU A 336 -13.14 16.46 -2.88
N ALA A 337 -12.93 15.54 -1.95
CA ALA A 337 -12.02 15.74 -0.83
C ALA A 337 -10.61 16.15 -1.29
N VAL A 338 -9.90 16.94 -0.48
CA VAL A 338 -8.51 17.32 -0.76
C VAL A 338 -7.57 16.20 -0.35
N GLY A 339 -6.77 15.70 -1.29
CA GLY A 339 -5.70 14.74 -1.03
C GLY A 339 -4.49 15.38 -0.33
N ALA A 340 -3.56 14.56 0.10
CA ALA A 340 -2.34 15.02 0.78
C ALA A 340 -1.41 15.86 -0.12
N GLN A 341 -1.61 15.85 -1.44
CA GLN A 341 -0.95 16.77 -2.37
C GLN A 341 -1.49 18.20 -2.27
N GLY A 342 -2.61 18.43 -1.58
CA GLY A 342 -3.24 19.74 -1.40
C GLY A 342 -4.18 20.15 -2.54
N ILE A 343 -4.64 19.21 -3.33
CA ILE A 343 -5.60 19.44 -4.43
C ILE A 343 -6.82 18.53 -4.29
N PRO A 344 -7.98 18.91 -4.86
CA PRO A 344 -9.15 18.03 -4.92
C PRO A 344 -8.82 16.71 -5.66
N LEU A 345 -9.29 15.62 -5.10
CA LEU A 345 -9.18 14.29 -5.69
C LEU A 345 -10.16 14.14 -6.86
N THR A 346 -9.94 13.12 -7.67
CA THR A 346 -10.84 12.73 -8.77
C THR A 346 -11.27 11.28 -8.57
N ALA A 347 -12.57 11.05 -8.41
CA ALA A 347 -13.11 9.71 -8.24
C ALA A 347 -12.72 8.79 -9.39
N GLY A 348 -12.20 7.60 -9.09
CA GLY A 348 -11.74 6.62 -10.08
C GLY A 348 -10.48 7.02 -10.85
N ARG A 349 -9.77 8.10 -10.44
CA ARG A 349 -8.52 8.57 -11.05
C ARG A 349 -7.44 8.93 -10.04
N SER A 350 -7.78 9.21 -8.79
CA SER A 350 -6.82 9.49 -7.72
C SER A 350 -6.52 8.26 -6.89
N ILE A 351 -5.26 8.13 -6.46
CA ILE A 351 -4.82 7.08 -5.55
C ILE A 351 -3.98 7.64 -4.41
N ALA A 352 -4.10 6.99 -3.24
CA ALA A 352 -3.14 7.13 -2.16
C ALA A 352 -2.02 6.10 -2.33
N VAL A 353 -0.77 6.55 -2.14
CA VAL A 353 0.45 5.74 -2.30
C VAL A 353 1.38 5.87 -1.10
N ASP A 354 2.41 5.03 -1.04
CA ASP A 354 3.49 5.22 -0.07
C ASP A 354 4.33 6.45 -0.43
N LYS A 355 4.07 7.55 0.28
CA LYS A 355 4.78 8.82 0.07
C LYS A 355 6.27 8.79 0.39
N SER A 356 6.75 7.74 1.08
CA SER A 356 8.18 7.57 1.32
C SER A 356 8.90 7.05 0.08
N LEU A 357 8.18 6.40 -0.82
CA LEU A 357 8.69 5.82 -2.05
C LEU A 357 8.33 6.65 -3.29
N HIS A 358 7.11 7.15 -3.36
CA HIS A 358 6.57 7.82 -4.55
C HIS A 358 6.38 9.31 -4.33
N VAL A 359 6.56 10.10 -5.40
CA VAL A 359 6.20 11.51 -5.42
C VAL A 359 4.74 11.66 -5.87
N TYR A 360 4.05 12.69 -5.35
CA TYR A 360 2.71 12.99 -5.85
C TYR A 360 2.76 13.46 -7.31
N GLY A 361 1.73 13.12 -8.06
CA GLY A 361 1.65 13.30 -9.50
C GLY A 361 2.13 12.10 -10.30
N THR A 362 2.78 11.09 -9.68
CA THR A 362 3.21 9.88 -10.38
C THR A 362 2.01 9.15 -10.98
N PRO A 363 2.01 8.90 -12.31
CA PRO A 363 0.96 8.12 -12.94
C PRO A 363 1.23 6.61 -12.78
N PHE A 364 0.16 5.85 -12.47
CA PHE A 364 0.18 4.39 -12.39
C PHE A 364 -0.97 3.82 -13.22
N PHE A 365 -0.68 2.94 -14.16
CA PHE A 365 -1.72 2.13 -14.77
C PHE A 365 -1.92 0.87 -13.92
N ILE A 366 -3.14 0.66 -13.45
CA ILE A 366 -3.49 -0.43 -12.54
C ILE A 366 -4.43 -1.38 -13.28
N GLU A 367 -4.04 -2.67 -13.34
CA GLU A 367 -4.74 -3.69 -14.10
C GLU A 367 -5.14 -4.86 -13.19
N GLY A 368 -6.38 -5.34 -13.34
CA GLY A 368 -6.91 -6.53 -12.70
C GLY A 368 -8.43 -6.58 -12.72
N GLU A 369 -9.00 -7.27 -11.75
CA GLU A 369 -10.45 -7.40 -11.59
C GLU A 369 -10.86 -7.00 -10.18
N LEU A 370 -11.92 -6.20 -10.07
CA LEU A 370 -12.43 -5.69 -8.80
C LEU A 370 -13.94 -5.93 -8.65
N PRO A 371 -14.47 -6.15 -7.43
CA PRO A 371 -15.90 -6.32 -7.18
C PRO A 371 -16.61 -4.96 -7.12
N ILE A 372 -16.63 -4.22 -8.24
CA ILE A 372 -17.19 -2.86 -8.30
C ILE A 372 -18.72 -2.91 -8.35
N GLU A 373 -19.28 -3.68 -9.28
CA GLU A 373 -20.71 -3.73 -9.51
C GLU A 373 -21.46 -4.53 -8.43
N THR A 374 -20.96 -5.72 -8.12
CA THR A 374 -21.50 -6.59 -7.07
C THR A 374 -20.40 -7.22 -6.23
N GLU A 375 -20.75 -7.82 -5.09
CA GLU A 375 -19.76 -8.50 -4.23
C GLU A 375 -19.14 -9.74 -4.89
N ARG A 376 -19.83 -10.36 -5.83
CA ARG A 376 -19.40 -11.60 -6.49
C ARG A 376 -18.87 -11.36 -7.91
N ALA A 377 -19.33 -10.32 -8.58
CA ALA A 377 -18.89 -10.00 -9.93
C ALA A 377 -17.48 -9.40 -9.88
N LYS A 378 -16.66 -9.80 -10.84
CA LYS A 378 -15.35 -9.22 -11.07
C LYS A 378 -15.42 -8.32 -12.28
N THR A 379 -15.38 -7.03 -12.03
CA THR A 379 -15.36 -6.02 -13.08
C THR A 379 -13.92 -5.79 -13.52
N PRO A 380 -13.60 -5.88 -14.81
CA PRO A 380 -12.28 -5.53 -15.31
C PRO A 380 -11.94 -4.08 -14.91
N PHE A 381 -10.79 -3.90 -14.29
CA PHE A 381 -10.28 -2.60 -13.89
C PHE A 381 -8.93 -2.39 -14.58
N ARG A 382 -8.90 -1.47 -15.54
CA ARG A 382 -7.72 -1.10 -16.31
C ARG A 382 -7.72 0.40 -16.46
N ARG A 383 -7.03 1.09 -15.53
CA ARG A 383 -7.12 2.55 -15.44
C ARG A 383 -5.80 3.20 -15.13
N LEU A 384 -5.55 4.30 -15.80
CA LEU A 384 -4.48 5.22 -15.45
C LEU A 384 -4.92 6.08 -14.27
N MET A 385 -4.22 5.92 -13.16
CA MET A 385 -4.48 6.57 -11.88
C MET A 385 -3.32 7.49 -11.51
N ILE A 386 -3.60 8.56 -10.80
CA ILE A 386 -2.60 9.57 -10.43
C ILE A 386 -2.43 9.57 -8.91
N ALA A 387 -1.18 9.49 -8.45
CA ALA A 387 -0.84 9.56 -7.03
C ALA A 387 -1.04 10.98 -6.49
N GLN A 388 -2.10 11.22 -5.72
CA GLN A 388 -2.46 12.53 -5.19
C GLN A 388 -2.66 12.53 -3.68
N ASP A 389 -2.58 11.34 -3.08
CA ASP A 389 -2.85 11.16 -1.66
C ASP A 389 -1.91 10.15 -1.02
N THR A 390 -2.01 9.99 0.30
CA THR A 390 -1.26 9.00 1.08
C THR A 390 -2.03 8.58 2.33
N GLY A 391 -1.70 7.42 2.86
CA GLY A 391 -2.21 6.94 4.14
C GLY A 391 -1.12 6.25 4.95
N SER A 392 -1.26 6.24 6.28
CA SER A 392 -0.29 5.58 7.17
C SER A 392 -0.21 4.06 6.97
N ALA A 393 -1.27 3.45 6.46
CA ALA A 393 -1.36 2.02 6.14
C ALA A 393 -0.96 1.68 4.70
N ILE A 394 -0.67 2.69 3.86
CA ILE A 394 -0.29 2.51 2.47
C ILE A 394 1.23 2.43 2.40
N ILE A 395 1.77 1.21 2.44
CA ILE A 395 3.20 0.95 2.54
C ILE A 395 3.62 -0.05 1.47
N GLY A 396 4.57 0.32 0.64
CA GLY A 396 5.18 -0.52 -0.38
C GLY A 396 5.15 0.05 -1.80
N PRO A 397 5.96 -0.50 -2.71
CA PRO A 397 6.17 0.05 -4.05
C PRO A 397 4.97 -0.10 -5.00
N ALA A 398 4.18 -1.18 -4.83
CA ALA A 398 2.98 -1.46 -5.62
C ALA A 398 1.77 -1.61 -4.70
N ARG A 399 1.56 -0.59 -3.84
CA ARG A 399 0.45 -0.51 -2.91
C ARG A 399 -0.31 0.79 -3.14
N ALA A 400 -1.60 0.68 -3.43
CA ALA A 400 -2.44 1.86 -3.62
C ALA A 400 -3.79 1.71 -2.91
N ASP A 401 -4.36 2.85 -2.53
CA ASP A 401 -5.75 2.95 -2.11
C ASP A 401 -6.50 3.78 -3.15
N LEU A 402 -7.56 3.20 -3.74
CA LEU A 402 -8.28 3.79 -4.86
C LEU A 402 -9.39 4.72 -4.34
N PHE A 403 -9.43 5.97 -4.79
CA PHE A 403 -10.48 6.92 -4.42
C PHE A 403 -11.73 6.74 -5.26
N PHE A 404 -12.87 6.51 -4.61
CA PHE A 404 -14.16 6.27 -5.29
C PHE A 404 -15.15 7.44 -5.22
N GLY A 405 -14.75 8.58 -4.64
CA GLY A 405 -15.64 9.73 -4.48
C GLY A 405 -16.27 9.79 -3.09
N ALA A 406 -17.47 10.35 -3.00
CA ALA A 406 -18.14 10.61 -1.72
C ALA A 406 -19.45 9.83 -1.56
N GLY A 407 -19.84 9.61 -0.30
CA GLY A 407 -21.14 9.07 0.05
C GLY A 407 -21.24 7.54 0.10
N ALA A 408 -22.48 7.05 0.26
CA ALA A 408 -22.75 5.66 0.57
C ALA A 408 -22.35 4.69 -0.55
N ASP A 409 -22.58 5.06 -1.81
CA ASP A 409 -22.25 4.22 -2.97
C ASP A 409 -20.73 4.03 -3.10
N ALA A 410 -19.97 5.11 -3.00
CA ALA A 410 -18.52 5.07 -2.95
C ALA A 410 -18.02 4.22 -1.76
N GLY A 411 -18.68 4.34 -0.60
CA GLY A 411 -18.38 3.55 0.59
C GLY A 411 -18.66 2.05 0.41
N ARG A 412 -19.73 1.68 -0.32
CA ARG A 412 -20.02 0.27 -0.61
C ARG A 412 -18.95 -0.36 -1.51
N VAL A 413 -18.52 0.34 -2.54
CA VAL A 413 -17.48 -0.14 -3.43
C VAL A 413 -16.14 -0.22 -2.71
N SER A 414 -15.67 0.88 -2.13
CA SER A 414 -14.38 0.94 -1.46
C SER A 414 -14.25 -0.05 -0.31
N GLY A 415 -15.34 -0.31 0.44
CA GLY A 415 -15.36 -1.23 1.56
C GLY A 415 -15.11 -2.70 1.23
N ARG A 416 -15.28 -3.10 -0.04
CA ARG A 416 -15.05 -4.46 -0.53
C ARG A 416 -13.64 -4.67 -1.08
N LEU A 417 -12.92 -3.58 -1.39
CA LEU A 417 -11.66 -3.68 -2.12
C LEU A 417 -10.51 -4.12 -1.25
N ARG A 418 -9.95 -5.27 -1.63
CA ARG A 418 -8.82 -5.94 -0.98
C ARG A 418 -8.24 -6.96 -1.95
N HIS A 419 -7.66 -6.49 -3.06
CA HIS A 419 -7.37 -7.35 -4.19
C HIS A 419 -5.92 -7.19 -4.68
N PRO A 420 -5.29 -8.30 -5.11
CA PRO A 420 -4.05 -8.25 -5.85
C PRO A 420 -4.31 -7.59 -7.21
N MET A 421 -3.40 -6.74 -7.66
CA MET A 421 -3.48 -6.03 -8.92
C MET A 421 -2.09 -5.87 -9.52
N GLN A 422 -2.00 -5.79 -10.83
CA GLN A 422 -0.76 -5.45 -11.52
C GLN A 422 -0.60 -3.92 -11.60
N PHE A 423 0.62 -3.46 -11.37
CA PHE A 423 0.95 -2.04 -11.40
C PHE A 423 1.98 -1.76 -12.49
N VAL A 424 1.70 -0.76 -13.31
CA VAL A 424 2.65 -0.18 -14.26
C VAL A 424 2.86 1.27 -13.87
N ILE A 425 4.06 1.59 -13.36
CA ILE A 425 4.46 2.97 -13.09
C ILE A 425 4.88 3.63 -14.40
N LEU A 426 4.41 4.84 -14.66
CA LEU A 426 4.85 5.63 -15.78
C LEU A 426 6.00 6.55 -15.34
N VAL A 427 7.18 6.27 -15.86
CA VAL A 427 8.41 6.99 -15.54
C VAL A 427 8.70 8.03 -16.61
N PRO A 428 8.95 9.30 -16.26
CA PRO A 428 9.31 10.30 -17.24
C PRO A 428 10.48 9.88 -18.13
N LYS A 429 10.40 10.13 -19.43
CA LYS A 429 11.46 9.76 -20.41
C LYS A 429 12.82 10.37 -20.09
N SER A 430 12.88 11.48 -19.35
CA SER A 430 14.13 12.05 -18.87
C SER A 430 14.91 11.13 -17.93
N LEU A 431 14.23 10.14 -17.32
CA LEU A 431 14.82 9.08 -16.49
C LEU A 431 15.04 7.78 -17.26
N ASP A 432 14.65 7.69 -18.53
CA ASP A 432 14.88 6.52 -19.35
C ASP A 432 16.40 6.27 -19.47
N PRO A 433 16.90 5.10 -19.10
CA PRO A 433 18.31 4.79 -19.16
C PRO A 433 18.85 4.70 -20.60
N ALA A 434 18.03 4.33 -21.58
CA ALA A 434 18.48 4.11 -22.95
C ALA A 434 19.05 5.38 -23.63
N PRO A 435 18.34 6.53 -23.66
CA PRO A 435 18.92 7.79 -24.18
C PRO A 435 20.09 8.31 -23.36
N ARG A 436 20.13 8.02 -22.05
CA ARG A 436 21.27 8.42 -21.19
C ARG A 436 22.51 7.60 -21.46
N ALA A 437 22.36 6.28 -21.67
CA ALA A 437 23.46 5.40 -22.03
C ALA A 437 24.13 5.84 -23.35
N ALA A 438 23.35 6.32 -24.32
CA ALA A 438 23.85 6.85 -25.58
C ALA A 438 24.66 8.18 -25.42
N LYS A 439 24.42 8.90 -24.32
CA LYS A 439 25.14 10.15 -23.98
C LYS A 439 26.33 9.96 -23.05
N LEU A 440 26.48 8.77 -22.46
CA LEU A 440 27.65 8.46 -21.65
C LEU A 440 28.85 8.26 -22.57
N PRO A 441 30.00 8.88 -22.29
CA PRO A 441 31.22 8.61 -23.05
C PRO A 441 31.51 7.11 -22.94
N ILE A 442 31.62 6.46 -24.08
CA ILE A 442 32.07 5.08 -24.13
C ILE A 442 33.47 5.08 -23.51
N PRO A 443 33.76 4.26 -22.48
CA PRO A 443 35.11 4.17 -21.98
C PRO A 443 36.05 3.92 -23.14
N ASP A 444 37.19 4.64 -23.20
CA ASP A 444 38.20 4.40 -24.19
C ASP A 444 38.48 2.90 -24.30
N PRO A 445 38.58 2.35 -25.51
CA PRO A 445 38.92 0.94 -25.67
C PRO A 445 40.15 0.69 -24.83
N ARG A 446 40.08 -0.30 -23.93
CA ARG A 446 41.22 -0.63 -23.05
C ARG A 446 42.48 -0.62 -23.87
N PRO A 447 43.52 0.11 -23.51
CA PRO A 447 44.69 0.20 -24.33
C PRO A 447 45.23 -1.22 -24.56
N ALA A 448 45.05 -1.73 -25.78
CA ALA A 448 45.49 -3.08 -26.14
C ALA A 448 46.97 -3.29 -25.81
N GLU A 449 47.79 -2.22 -25.91
CA GLU A 449 49.20 -2.21 -25.54
C GLU A 449 49.47 -2.45 -24.04
N LYS A 450 48.65 -1.89 -23.13
CA LYS A 450 48.84 -2.16 -21.71
C LYS A 450 48.43 -3.60 -21.33
N ILE A 451 47.40 -4.14 -21.96
CA ILE A 451 46.96 -5.52 -21.73
C ILE A 451 47.98 -6.48 -22.38
N ALA A 452 48.50 -6.19 -23.57
CA ALA A 452 49.52 -7.01 -24.22
C ALA A 452 50.82 -7.06 -23.41
N LYS A 453 51.18 -5.96 -22.72
CA LYS A 453 52.36 -5.92 -21.83
C LYS A 453 52.17 -6.69 -20.51
N LEU A 454 50.93 -6.66 -19.96
CA LEU A 454 50.61 -7.34 -18.70
C LEU A 454 50.32 -8.83 -18.88
N PHE A 455 49.79 -9.19 -20.04
CA PHE A 455 49.40 -10.56 -20.41
C PHE A 455 49.93 -10.84 -21.82
N PRO A 456 51.26 -11.03 -22.00
CA PRO A 456 51.83 -11.37 -23.30
C PRO A 456 51.21 -12.69 -23.78
N GLN A 457 50.54 -12.64 -24.93
CA GLN A 457 50.01 -13.83 -25.58
C GLN A 457 51.21 -14.72 -25.90
N THR A 458 51.34 -15.87 -25.24
CA THR A 458 52.32 -16.90 -25.62
C THR A 458 51.89 -17.46 -26.97
N ASP A 459 52.70 -17.16 -28.00
CA ASP A 459 52.52 -17.67 -29.35
C ASP A 459 52.43 -19.22 -29.34
N PRO A 460 51.35 -19.84 -29.72
CA PRO A 460 51.30 -21.30 -29.76
C PRO A 460 52.22 -21.95 -30.81
N ALA A 461 52.87 -21.12 -31.63
CA ALA A 461 53.81 -21.59 -32.68
C ALA A 461 55.21 -21.89 -32.20
N LYS A 462 55.57 -21.70 -30.90
CA LYS A 462 56.91 -21.97 -30.38
C LYS A 462 57.04 -23.19 -29.46
N THR A 463 55.96 -23.94 -29.29
CA THR A 463 56.04 -25.28 -28.66
C THR A 463 55.80 -26.31 -29.77
N GLY A 464 56.89 -26.68 -30.43
CA GLY A 464 56.86 -27.65 -31.52
C GLY A 464 56.49 -29.03 -31.03
N THR A 465 55.39 -29.53 -31.54
CA THR A 465 55.17 -30.93 -31.88
C THR A 465 54.07 -31.00 -32.96
N PRO A 466 54.30 -31.58 -34.15
CA PRO A 466 53.26 -31.63 -35.18
C PRO A 466 52.25 -32.70 -34.85
N VAL A 467 51.01 -32.29 -34.70
CA VAL A 467 49.88 -33.22 -34.70
C VAL A 467 49.15 -33.12 -36.01
N ALA A 468 49.06 -34.27 -36.66
CA ALA A 468 48.47 -34.54 -37.97
C ALA A 468 47.03 -34.06 -38.09
N ALA A 469 46.67 -33.61 -39.31
CA ALA A 469 45.31 -33.33 -39.72
C ALA A 469 44.40 -34.55 -39.53
N ALA A 470 43.30 -34.36 -38.82
CA ALA A 470 42.18 -35.32 -38.79
C ALA A 470 40.86 -34.55 -38.87
N THR A 471 40.27 -34.71 -39.98
CA THR A 471 38.86 -34.83 -40.38
C THR A 471 37.74 -34.40 -39.39
N GLN A 472 36.81 -33.66 -39.94
CA GLN A 472 35.48 -33.32 -39.42
C GLN A 472 34.77 -34.45 -38.66
N GLY A 473 34.19 -34.14 -37.53
CA GLY A 473 33.14 -34.95 -36.93
C GLY A 473 33.03 -34.87 -35.43
N LYS A 474 31.90 -34.39 -34.97
CA LYS A 474 31.28 -34.54 -33.64
C LYS A 474 31.72 -33.59 -32.52
N THR A 475 30.76 -32.78 -32.16
CA THR A 475 30.67 -32.06 -30.91
C THR A 475 30.75 -33.02 -29.72
N GLU A 476 31.90 -33.10 -29.07
CA GLU A 476 32.01 -33.77 -27.77
C GLU A 476 31.84 -32.74 -26.65
N THR A 477 30.86 -33.04 -25.82
CA THR A 477 30.59 -32.34 -24.57
C THR A 477 31.74 -32.65 -23.61
N ILE A 478 32.52 -31.65 -23.26
CA ILE A 478 33.55 -31.78 -22.19
C ILE A 478 32.81 -31.91 -20.86
N ALA A 479 32.79 -33.13 -20.32
CA ALA A 479 32.35 -33.38 -18.96
C ALA A 479 33.43 -32.84 -18.02
N VAL A 480 33.10 -31.76 -17.29
CA VAL A 480 33.92 -31.29 -16.17
C VAL A 480 33.73 -32.27 -15.02
N ALA A 481 34.70 -33.14 -14.81
CA ALA A 481 34.75 -34.05 -13.69
C ALA A 481 35.36 -33.35 -12.50
N GLY A 482 34.54 -33.04 -11.50
CA GLY A 482 34.96 -32.60 -10.17
C GLY A 482 33.91 -31.67 -9.52
N PRO A 483 33.62 -31.80 -8.23
CA PRO A 483 32.72 -30.89 -7.56
C PRO A 483 33.37 -29.51 -7.50
N ILE A 484 32.62 -28.49 -7.94
CA ILE A 484 33.02 -27.09 -7.79
C ILE A 484 33.12 -26.80 -6.29
N PRO A 485 34.26 -26.29 -5.79
CA PRO A 485 34.40 -25.97 -4.38
C PRO A 485 33.40 -24.87 -4.02
N LEU A 486 32.51 -25.13 -3.09
CA LEU A 486 31.64 -24.12 -2.51
C LEU A 486 32.49 -23.10 -1.74
N PRO A 487 32.14 -21.80 -1.79
CA PRO A 487 32.81 -20.78 -1.01
C PRO A 487 32.73 -21.15 0.47
N VAL A 488 33.88 -21.11 1.16
CA VAL A 488 33.93 -21.31 2.60
C VAL A 488 33.09 -20.25 3.29
N PRO A 489 32.18 -20.60 4.23
CA PRO A 489 31.43 -19.62 4.98
C PRO A 489 32.37 -18.65 5.69
N ARG A 490 32.08 -17.36 5.63
CA ARG A 490 32.81 -16.37 6.41
C ARG A 490 32.72 -16.75 7.89
N PRO A 491 33.83 -16.66 8.69
CA PRO A 491 33.77 -16.85 10.13
C PRO A 491 32.76 -15.83 10.72
N ALA A 492 31.97 -16.29 11.67
CA ALA A 492 31.05 -15.47 12.41
C ALA A 492 31.82 -14.29 13.05
N ILE A 493 31.40 -13.07 12.76
CA ILE A 493 31.92 -11.88 13.42
C ILE A 493 31.35 -11.91 14.83
N GLU A 494 32.19 -12.11 15.84
CA GLU A 494 31.78 -11.95 17.23
C GLU A 494 31.27 -10.52 17.46
N PRO A 495 30.12 -10.33 18.13
CA PRO A 495 29.63 -9.00 18.44
C PRO A 495 30.65 -8.28 19.34
N ALA A 496 30.98 -7.05 19.00
CA ALA A 496 31.85 -6.19 19.79
C ALA A 496 31.30 -6.06 21.23
N PRO A 497 32.19 -6.08 22.26
CA PRO A 497 31.75 -5.96 23.63
C PRO A 497 31.03 -4.62 23.87
N GLU A 498 29.88 -4.68 24.55
CA GLU A 498 29.13 -3.50 24.95
C GLU A 498 29.98 -2.51 25.75
N PRO A 499 29.92 -1.20 25.49
CA PRO A 499 30.63 -0.20 26.26
C PRO A 499 30.16 -0.21 27.73
N ARG A 500 31.04 -0.43 28.66
CA ARG A 500 30.77 -0.39 30.11
C ARG A 500 30.18 0.97 30.47
N ARG A 501 28.99 0.98 31.08
CA ARG A 501 28.36 2.20 31.64
C ARG A 501 29.27 2.79 32.71
N PRO A 502 29.53 4.10 32.71
CA PRO A 502 30.27 4.76 33.77
C PRO A 502 29.54 4.63 35.11
N ALA A 503 30.26 4.31 36.15
CA ALA A 503 29.76 4.21 37.52
C ALA A 503 29.17 5.55 37.99
N LYS A 504 27.95 5.52 38.51
CA LYS A 504 27.30 6.70 39.11
C LYS A 504 28.03 7.05 40.41
N ASN A 505 28.76 8.17 40.46
CA ASN A 505 29.25 8.76 41.69
C ASN A 505 28.05 9.12 42.60
N ARG A 506 27.99 8.52 43.76
CA ARG A 506 27.15 8.95 44.89
C ARG A 506 27.71 10.23 45.47
N PRO A 507 26.93 11.27 45.71
CA PRO A 507 27.41 12.41 46.49
C PRO A 507 27.49 12.08 47.99
N HIS A 508 28.61 12.45 48.60
CA HIS A 508 28.81 12.45 50.05
C HIS A 508 27.80 13.37 50.72
N ARG A 509 27.16 12.92 51.79
CA ARG A 509 26.42 13.76 52.76
C ARG A 509 27.49 14.37 53.70
N PRO A 510 27.43 15.66 54.01
CA PRO A 510 28.12 16.24 55.16
C PRO A 510 27.32 16.01 56.44
N GLN A 511 28.08 15.87 57.52
CA GLN A 511 27.58 15.82 58.88
C GLN A 511 26.99 17.14 59.33
#